data_ac2db51881844bfbea7100d0e67a7516
#
_entry.id   ac2db51881844bfbea7100d0e67a7516
#
_cell.length_a   1.000
_cell.length_b   1.000
_cell.length_c   1.000
_cell.angle_alpha   90.00
_cell.angle_beta   90.00
_cell.angle_gamma   90.00
#
_symmetry.space_group_name_H-M   'P 1'
#
loop_
_entity.id
_entity.type
_entity.pdbx_description
1 polymer ?
#
loop_
_entity_poly.entity_id
_entity_poly.type
_entity_poly.pdbx_seq_one_letter_code
_entity_poly.pdbx_strand_id
1 'polypeptide(L)'
;MDPETPPNERDSAASTGPNRPVPDGGSSELDTLVAELRAEAERDRPTTATPDIGIVMGSDSDLDTMMGSETGRPGAYDALTRLGFEEQTDAGEPPDTRFSFETYVVSAHRTPELLYAYAETAEARGLELLVAGAGGKSADLPNMTASIAYPLPVIGVPVQEKSVPSVIGMPQGAPLVAVDAGKSFNAALSAVQILARQHDQLRERLVEYHEDLKKGVAVTSRELHDLGTKEFGRQRED
;
A
#
# COMPACT_ATOMS: atom_id res chain seq x y z
N MET A 1 48.59 -20.66 -16.93
CA MET A 1 47.41 -21.34 -17.49
C MET A 1 46.43 -21.50 -16.36
N ASP A 2 45.59 -20.48 -16.17
CA ASP A 2 44.49 -20.55 -15.20
C ASP A 2 43.25 -21.07 -15.91
N PRO A 3 42.45 -21.93 -15.28
CA PRO A 3 41.23 -22.44 -15.89
C PRO A 3 40.12 -21.40 -15.85
N GLU A 4 39.56 -21.10 -17.00
CA GLU A 4 38.39 -20.23 -17.20
C GLU A 4 37.17 -20.75 -16.44
N THR A 5 36.58 -19.90 -15.62
CA THR A 5 35.29 -20.12 -14.97
C THR A 5 34.17 -19.87 -16.00
N PRO A 6 33.25 -20.79 -16.21
CA PRO A 6 32.15 -20.56 -17.14
C PRO A 6 31.16 -19.51 -16.63
N PRO A 7 30.51 -18.73 -17.51
CA PRO A 7 29.56 -17.71 -17.11
C PRO A 7 28.32 -18.33 -16.46
N ASN A 8 27.88 -17.74 -15.36
CA ASN A 8 26.70 -18.13 -14.60
C ASN A 8 25.41 -17.73 -15.35
N GLU A 9 24.82 -18.67 -16.07
CA GLU A 9 23.52 -18.54 -16.73
C GLU A 9 22.36 -18.68 -15.71
N ARG A 10 22.16 -17.68 -14.83
CA ARG A 10 20.96 -17.59 -14.00
C ARG A 10 20.54 -16.15 -13.75
N ASP A 11 20.32 -15.37 -14.78
CA ASP A 11 19.68 -14.05 -14.65
C ASP A 11 18.72 -13.77 -15.83
N SER A 12 17.82 -14.71 -16.13
CA SER A 12 16.70 -14.43 -17.04
C SER A 12 15.44 -15.15 -16.61
N ALA A 13 14.95 -14.81 -15.43
CA ALA A 13 13.54 -15.00 -15.10
C ALA A 13 12.93 -13.60 -14.91
N ALA A 14 12.74 -12.89 -16.02
CA ALA A 14 11.74 -11.85 -16.09
C ALA A 14 10.40 -12.54 -15.83
N SER A 15 9.80 -12.26 -14.70
CA SER A 15 8.42 -12.63 -14.38
C SER A 15 7.50 -11.94 -15.40
N THR A 16 7.24 -12.62 -16.50
CA THR A 16 6.10 -12.32 -17.35
C THR A 16 4.88 -12.92 -16.64
N GLY A 17 4.24 -12.15 -15.78
CA GLY A 17 2.88 -12.41 -15.37
C GLY A 17 1.99 -12.55 -16.62
N PRO A 18 0.85 -13.25 -16.56
CA PRO A 18 0.01 -13.49 -17.72
C PRO A 18 -0.37 -12.15 -18.34
N ASN A 19 0.10 -11.94 -19.56
CA ASN A 19 -0.24 -10.79 -20.39
C ASN A 19 -1.75 -10.87 -20.68
N ARG A 20 -2.55 -10.24 -19.81
CA ARG A 20 -3.99 -10.14 -20.03
C ARG A 20 -4.18 -9.30 -21.30
N PRO A 21 -4.91 -9.79 -22.33
CA PRO A 21 -5.12 -8.99 -23.53
C PRO A 21 -5.80 -7.67 -23.13
N VAL A 22 -5.14 -6.57 -23.45
CA VAL A 22 -5.71 -5.22 -23.28
C VAL A 22 -6.84 -5.10 -24.30
N PRO A 23 -8.07 -4.76 -23.91
CA PRO A 23 -9.15 -4.48 -24.86
C PRO A 23 -8.72 -3.37 -25.82
N ASP A 24 -9.19 -3.43 -27.07
CA ASP A 24 -8.98 -2.42 -28.10
C ASP A 24 -9.60 -1.06 -27.70
N GLY A 25 -8.98 -0.34 -26.78
CA GLY A 25 -9.49 0.92 -26.22
C GLY A 25 -8.57 1.53 -25.17
N GLY A 26 -7.39 0.94 -24.95
CA GLY A 26 -6.54 1.26 -23.80
C GLY A 26 -6.07 2.72 -23.67
N SER A 27 -5.99 3.48 -24.75
CA SER A 27 -5.73 4.92 -24.66
C SER A 27 -6.95 5.72 -24.21
N SER A 28 -8.15 5.31 -24.61
CA SER A 28 -9.39 5.97 -24.20
C SER A 28 -9.72 5.74 -22.72
N GLU A 29 -9.40 4.56 -22.19
CA GLU A 29 -9.59 4.23 -20.77
C GLU A 29 -8.65 5.04 -19.87
N LEU A 30 -7.37 5.14 -20.25
CA LEU A 30 -6.40 5.98 -19.54
C LEU A 30 -6.82 7.45 -19.52
N ASP A 31 -7.22 7.98 -20.67
CA ASP A 31 -7.68 9.37 -20.80
C ASP A 31 -8.94 9.59 -19.95
N THR A 32 -9.83 8.62 -19.91
CA THR A 32 -11.05 8.66 -19.09
C THR A 32 -10.71 8.72 -17.60
N LEU A 33 -9.88 7.81 -17.08
CA LEU A 33 -9.45 7.82 -15.69
C LEU A 33 -8.75 9.13 -15.29
N VAL A 34 -7.88 9.64 -16.15
CA VAL A 34 -7.22 10.94 -15.92
C VAL A 34 -8.23 12.09 -15.85
N ALA A 35 -9.22 12.09 -16.73
CA ALA A 35 -10.27 13.10 -16.74
C ALA A 35 -11.19 13.01 -15.51
N GLU A 36 -11.53 11.79 -15.08
CA GLU A 36 -12.35 11.53 -13.90
C GLU A 36 -11.68 12.03 -12.62
N LEU A 37 -10.40 11.70 -12.40
CA LEU A 37 -9.64 12.18 -11.23
C LEU A 37 -9.57 13.71 -11.18
N ARG A 38 -9.37 14.37 -12.32
CA ARG A 38 -9.36 15.83 -12.40
C ARG A 38 -10.73 16.43 -12.15
N ALA A 39 -11.78 15.85 -12.73
CA ALA A 39 -13.15 16.30 -12.51
C ALA A 39 -13.61 16.09 -11.06
N GLU A 40 -13.12 15.02 -10.42
CA GLU A 40 -13.41 14.74 -9.02
C GLU A 40 -12.80 15.79 -8.08
N ALA A 41 -11.60 16.26 -8.36
CA ALA A 41 -10.93 17.33 -7.61
C ALA A 41 -11.68 18.68 -7.64
N GLU A 42 -12.54 18.90 -8.65
CA GLU A 42 -13.36 20.12 -8.80
C GLU A 42 -14.71 20.00 -8.07
N ARG A 43 -15.08 18.80 -7.56
CA ARG A 43 -16.37 18.58 -6.89
C ARG A 43 -16.32 19.03 -5.45
N ASP A 44 -17.29 19.82 -5.04
CA ASP A 44 -17.54 20.11 -3.63
C ASP A 44 -18.22 18.90 -2.99
N ARG A 45 -17.45 18.11 -2.22
CA ARG A 45 -17.93 16.93 -1.50
C ARG A 45 -17.73 17.11 0.00
N PRO A 46 -18.67 16.60 0.82
CA PRO A 46 -18.43 16.54 2.26
C PRO A 46 -17.27 15.57 2.54
N THR A 47 -16.47 15.86 3.54
CA THR A 47 -15.32 15.02 3.96
C THR A 47 -15.69 13.57 4.29
N THR A 48 -16.97 13.31 4.62
CA THR A 48 -17.47 11.94 4.85
C THR A 48 -17.71 11.15 3.57
N ALA A 49 -17.69 11.79 2.42
CA ALA A 49 -17.88 11.17 1.11
C ALA A 49 -16.57 11.10 0.29
N THR A 50 -15.45 11.45 0.92
CA THR A 50 -14.11 11.41 0.30
C THR A 50 -13.23 10.41 1.03
N PRO A 51 -12.34 9.66 0.34
CA PRO A 51 -11.40 8.79 1.02
C PRO A 51 -10.36 9.61 1.80
N ASP A 52 -9.98 9.12 2.98
CA ASP A 52 -8.94 9.76 3.80
C ASP A 52 -7.53 9.28 3.38
N ILE A 53 -7.41 8.04 2.91
CA ILE A 53 -6.15 7.40 2.55
C ILE A 53 -6.19 6.91 1.10
N GLY A 54 -5.21 7.30 0.30
CA GLY A 54 -5.00 6.72 -1.02
C GLY A 54 -3.92 5.65 -1.00
N ILE A 55 -4.20 4.48 -1.60
CA ILE A 55 -3.22 3.40 -1.78
C ILE A 55 -2.92 3.26 -3.27
N VAL A 56 -1.67 3.45 -3.65
CA VAL A 56 -1.23 3.27 -5.04
C VAL A 56 -0.14 2.22 -5.15
N MET A 57 -0.24 1.37 -6.17
CA MET A 57 0.74 0.34 -6.45
C MET A 57 1.18 0.33 -7.91
N GLY A 58 2.44 -0.01 -8.16
CA GLY A 58 3.05 0.09 -9.50
C GLY A 58 2.55 -0.94 -10.52
N SER A 59 1.95 -2.01 -10.03
CA SER A 59 1.44 -3.12 -10.85
C SER A 59 0.41 -3.94 -10.07
N ASP A 60 -0.47 -4.61 -10.78
CA ASP A 60 -1.36 -5.65 -10.24
C ASP A 60 -0.60 -6.80 -9.56
N SER A 61 0.63 -7.08 -9.99
CA SER A 61 1.51 -8.05 -9.32
C SER A 61 1.95 -7.64 -7.91
N ASP A 62 1.77 -6.39 -7.53
CA ASP A 62 2.10 -5.88 -6.20
C ASP A 62 0.92 -6.02 -5.22
N LEU A 63 -0.27 -6.41 -5.72
CA LEU A 63 -1.53 -6.43 -4.98
C LEU A 63 -1.43 -7.25 -3.68
N ASP A 64 -0.96 -8.50 -3.77
CA ASP A 64 -0.86 -9.39 -2.59
C ASP A 64 0.04 -8.81 -1.50
N THR A 65 1.12 -8.14 -1.90
CA THR A 65 2.03 -7.50 -0.94
C THR A 65 1.45 -6.22 -0.36
N MET A 66 0.77 -5.43 -1.19
CA MET A 66 0.23 -4.14 -0.79
C MET A 66 -1.07 -4.28 0.02
N MET A 67 -1.98 -5.10 -0.45
CA MET A 67 -3.31 -5.21 0.17
C MET A 67 -3.42 -6.39 1.15
N GLY A 68 -2.61 -7.43 0.97
CA GLY A 68 -2.74 -8.72 1.64
C GLY A 68 -3.42 -9.76 0.75
N SER A 69 -3.35 -11.02 1.14
CA SER A 69 -4.02 -12.12 0.44
C SER A 69 -4.57 -13.14 1.44
N GLU A 70 -5.61 -13.87 1.03
CA GLU A 70 -6.28 -14.86 1.90
C GLU A 70 -5.35 -15.95 2.45
N THR A 71 -4.30 -16.30 1.70
CA THR A 71 -3.32 -17.35 2.05
C THR A 71 -1.95 -16.79 2.42
N GLY A 72 -1.79 -15.48 2.34
CA GLY A 72 -0.51 -14.78 2.53
C GLY A 72 -0.40 -14.03 3.85
N ARG A 73 0.49 -13.06 3.83
CA ARG A 73 0.64 -12.13 4.96
C ARG A 73 -0.43 -11.04 4.88
N PRO A 74 -0.92 -10.56 6.03
CA PRO A 74 -1.83 -9.42 6.05
C PRO A 74 -1.15 -8.17 5.48
N GLY A 75 -1.91 -7.39 4.72
CA GLY A 75 -1.48 -6.16 4.06
C GLY A 75 -2.19 -4.90 4.57
N ALA A 76 -2.14 -3.85 3.76
CA ALA A 76 -2.76 -2.58 4.12
C ALA A 76 -4.29 -2.68 4.29
N TYR A 77 -4.95 -3.47 3.44
CA TYR A 77 -6.39 -3.71 3.54
C TYR A 77 -6.78 -4.27 4.92
N ASP A 78 -6.05 -5.30 5.39
CA ASP A 78 -6.33 -5.92 6.68
C ASP A 78 -6.13 -4.95 7.85
N ALA A 79 -5.09 -4.10 7.78
CA ALA A 79 -4.83 -3.11 8.81
C ALA A 79 -5.93 -2.04 8.86
N LEU A 80 -6.34 -1.54 7.70
CA LEU A 80 -7.34 -0.47 7.59
C LEU A 80 -8.72 -0.95 8.01
N THR A 81 -9.18 -2.10 7.49
CA THR A 81 -10.48 -2.67 7.84
C THR A 81 -10.56 -3.03 9.32
N ARG A 82 -9.46 -3.55 9.91
CA ARG A 82 -9.38 -3.82 11.35
C ARG A 82 -9.50 -2.55 12.20
N LEU A 83 -9.09 -1.40 11.67
CA LEU A 83 -9.22 -0.10 12.32
C LEU A 83 -10.50 0.64 11.92
N GLY A 84 -11.42 -0.04 11.21
CA GLY A 84 -12.74 0.47 10.87
C GLY A 84 -12.75 1.46 9.72
N PHE A 85 -11.82 1.32 8.77
CA PHE A 85 -11.90 1.96 7.48
C PHE A 85 -12.64 1.07 6.49
N GLU A 86 -13.33 1.66 5.53
CA GLU A 86 -13.94 0.97 4.39
C GLU A 86 -13.30 1.41 3.08
N GLU A 87 -13.20 0.48 2.13
CA GLU A 87 -12.73 0.80 0.80
C GLU A 87 -13.82 1.49 -0.02
N GLN A 88 -13.51 2.63 -0.61
CA GLN A 88 -14.38 3.28 -1.59
C GLN A 88 -14.11 2.70 -2.98
N THR A 89 -15.18 2.30 -3.68
CA THR A 89 -15.14 1.83 -5.06
C THR A 89 -16.26 2.47 -5.86
N ASP A 90 -16.06 2.68 -7.16
CA ASP A 90 -17.09 3.26 -8.03
C ASP A 90 -18.33 2.37 -8.17
N ALA A 91 -18.16 1.06 -7.98
CA ALA A 91 -19.23 0.07 -8.07
C ALA A 91 -19.97 -0.15 -6.75
N GLY A 92 -19.45 0.39 -5.64
CA GLY A 92 -19.98 0.20 -4.29
C GLY A 92 -20.96 1.29 -3.85
N GLU A 93 -21.67 1.01 -2.77
CA GLU A 93 -22.40 2.06 -2.03
C GLU A 93 -21.37 2.93 -1.29
N PRO A 94 -21.69 4.22 -1.02
CA PRO A 94 -20.82 5.05 -0.20
C PRO A 94 -20.55 4.38 1.16
N PRO A 95 -19.33 4.50 1.71
CA PRO A 95 -18.99 3.91 3.01
C PRO A 95 -19.95 4.39 4.12
N ASP A 96 -20.36 3.45 4.96
CA ASP A 96 -21.17 3.77 6.15
C ASP A 96 -20.31 4.38 7.28
N THR A 97 -18.99 4.25 7.18
CA THR A 97 -18.05 4.75 8.17
C THR A 97 -17.56 6.16 7.84
N ARG A 98 -17.10 6.88 8.88
CA ARG A 98 -16.47 8.20 8.71
C ARG A 98 -15.12 8.12 7.97
N PHE A 99 -14.41 6.99 8.07
CA PHE A 99 -13.06 6.83 7.54
C PHE A 99 -13.04 5.79 6.42
N SER A 100 -12.39 6.15 5.32
CA SER A 100 -12.33 5.30 4.15
C SER A 100 -11.00 5.43 3.41
N PHE A 101 -10.76 4.52 2.48
CA PHE A 101 -9.59 4.54 1.61
C PHE A 101 -9.97 4.15 0.17
N GLU A 102 -9.13 4.53 -0.77
CA GLU A 102 -9.23 4.11 -2.17
C GLU A 102 -7.95 3.41 -2.62
N THR A 103 -8.04 2.58 -3.66
CA THR A 103 -6.92 1.79 -4.17
C THR A 103 -6.80 1.92 -5.68
N TYR A 104 -5.59 2.26 -6.19
CA TYR A 104 -5.32 2.39 -7.62
C TYR A 104 -4.03 1.64 -8.01
N VAL A 105 -4.05 1.06 -9.22
CA VAL A 105 -2.82 0.61 -9.89
C VAL A 105 -2.34 1.74 -10.78
N VAL A 106 -1.15 2.28 -10.47
CA VAL A 106 -0.57 3.43 -11.17
C VAL A 106 0.90 3.16 -11.46
N SER A 107 1.28 3.07 -12.73
CA SER A 107 2.68 2.79 -13.07
C SER A 107 3.43 4.07 -13.40
N ALA A 108 4.50 4.35 -12.65
CA ALA A 108 5.38 5.49 -12.91
C ALA A 108 5.97 5.50 -14.32
N HIS A 109 6.17 4.32 -14.91
CA HIS A 109 6.80 4.18 -16.23
C HIS A 109 5.82 3.95 -17.37
N ARG A 110 4.68 3.27 -17.12
CA ARG A 110 3.72 2.89 -18.15
C ARG A 110 2.54 3.86 -18.29
N THR A 111 2.18 4.49 -17.17
CA THR A 111 1.06 5.45 -17.09
C THR A 111 1.45 6.71 -16.30
N PRO A 112 2.51 7.43 -16.71
CA PRO A 112 2.96 8.64 -16.00
C PRO A 112 1.87 9.71 -15.94
N GLU A 113 1.00 9.81 -16.95
CA GLU A 113 -0.13 10.74 -16.98
C GLU A 113 -1.13 10.45 -15.85
N LEU A 114 -1.40 9.17 -15.59
CA LEU A 114 -2.27 8.75 -14.48
C LEU A 114 -1.62 9.02 -13.13
N LEU A 115 -0.31 8.78 -13.00
CA LEU A 115 0.43 9.13 -11.80
C LEU A 115 0.33 10.62 -11.48
N TYR A 116 0.56 11.47 -12.48
CA TYR A 116 0.45 12.91 -12.29
C TYR A 116 -0.96 13.31 -11.89
N ALA A 117 -1.97 12.85 -12.65
CA ALA A 117 -3.37 13.17 -12.35
C ALA A 117 -3.75 12.71 -10.93
N TYR A 118 -3.40 11.48 -10.54
CA TYR A 118 -3.70 10.94 -9.22
C TYR A 118 -3.05 11.77 -8.10
N ALA A 119 -1.76 12.01 -8.21
CA ALA A 119 -0.98 12.65 -7.14
C ALA A 119 -1.26 14.16 -7.02
N GLU A 120 -1.41 14.88 -8.15
CA GLU A 120 -1.72 16.32 -8.16
C GLU A 120 -3.12 16.61 -7.61
N THR A 121 -4.07 15.70 -7.82
CA THR A 121 -5.47 15.92 -7.39
C THR A 121 -5.76 15.35 -6.01
N ALA A 122 -4.86 14.58 -5.43
CA ALA A 122 -5.10 13.81 -4.20
C ALA A 122 -5.64 14.66 -3.05
N GLU A 123 -5.00 15.78 -2.72
CA GLU A 123 -5.44 16.69 -1.66
C GLU A 123 -6.81 17.32 -1.97
N ALA A 124 -7.01 17.78 -3.20
CA ALA A 124 -8.28 18.38 -3.62
C ALA A 124 -9.44 17.37 -3.64
N ARG A 125 -9.16 16.07 -3.83
CA ARG A 125 -10.13 14.98 -3.71
C ARG A 125 -10.43 14.58 -2.26
N GLY A 126 -9.73 15.16 -1.28
CA GLY A 126 -9.97 14.94 0.15
C GLY A 126 -9.02 13.96 0.81
N LEU A 127 -8.05 13.41 0.09
CA LEU A 127 -7.04 12.53 0.67
C LEU A 127 -6.16 13.29 1.65
N GLU A 128 -5.90 12.73 2.81
CA GLU A 128 -5.04 13.32 3.84
C GLU A 128 -3.62 12.76 3.81
N LEU A 129 -3.43 11.57 3.23
CA LEU A 129 -2.12 10.96 2.98
C LEU A 129 -2.18 9.83 1.94
N LEU A 130 -1.01 9.44 1.44
CA LEU A 130 -0.88 8.37 0.47
C LEU A 130 0.05 7.25 0.97
N VAL A 131 -0.29 6.01 0.63
CA VAL A 131 0.58 4.84 0.77
C VAL A 131 0.93 4.37 -0.64
N ALA A 132 2.20 4.45 -1.01
CA ALA A 132 2.65 4.14 -2.36
C ALA A 132 3.65 2.98 -2.35
N GLY A 133 3.37 1.93 -3.13
CA GLY A 133 4.21 0.74 -3.19
C GLY A 133 4.63 0.35 -4.60
N ALA A 134 5.87 -0.12 -4.73
CA ALA A 134 6.36 -0.64 -5.99
C ALA A 134 7.41 -1.74 -5.80
N GLY A 135 7.40 -2.68 -6.76
CA GLY A 135 8.38 -3.76 -6.86
C GLY A 135 9.51 -3.47 -7.84
N GLY A 136 10.50 -4.37 -7.87
CA GLY A 136 11.64 -4.27 -8.80
C GLY A 136 12.78 -3.37 -8.32
N LYS A 137 13.78 -3.21 -9.18
CA LYS A 137 14.96 -2.36 -8.90
C LYS A 137 14.67 -0.88 -9.15
N SER A 138 13.73 -0.57 -10.03
CA SER A 138 13.26 0.79 -10.36
C SER A 138 11.87 1.00 -9.77
N ALA A 139 11.80 0.96 -8.43
CA ALA A 139 10.57 1.17 -7.67
C ALA A 139 10.31 2.67 -7.48
N ASP A 140 10.14 3.40 -8.57
CA ASP A 140 10.15 4.87 -8.58
C ASP A 140 8.77 5.47 -8.22
N LEU A 141 7.70 4.67 -8.22
CA LEU A 141 6.36 5.17 -7.94
C LEU A 141 6.26 5.91 -6.59
N PRO A 142 6.77 5.38 -5.45
CA PRO A 142 6.68 6.09 -4.18
C PRO A 142 7.37 7.46 -4.21
N ASN A 143 8.55 7.54 -4.83
CA ASN A 143 9.33 8.77 -4.91
C ASN A 143 8.64 9.83 -5.77
N MET A 144 8.13 9.42 -6.92
CA MET A 144 7.40 10.32 -7.82
C MET A 144 6.10 10.78 -7.17
N THR A 145 5.36 9.87 -6.54
CA THR A 145 4.14 10.22 -5.80
C THR A 145 4.43 11.25 -4.71
N ALA A 146 5.47 11.05 -3.90
CA ALA A 146 5.84 11.99 -2.84
C ALA A 146 6.26 13.37 -3.37
N SER A 147 6.90 13.40 -4.54
CA SER A 147 7.33 14.65 -5.16
C SER A 147 6.17 15.45 -5.76
N ILE A 148 5.14 14.76 -6.29
CA ILE A 148 4.01 15.38 -6.98
C ILE A 148 2.91 15.76 -5.97
N ALA A 149 2.58 14.87 -5.04
CA ALA A 149 1.49 15.06 -4.08
C ALA A 149 1.81 16.05 -2.94
N TYR A 150 3.03 16.63 -2.93
CA TYR A 150 3.41 17.57 -1.88
C TYR A 150 2.37 18.72 -1.75
N PRO A 151 1.88 19.06 -0.54
CA PRO A 151 2.45 18.75 0.79
C PRO A 151 1.88 17.49 1.47
N LEU A 152 1.08 16.67 0.80
CA LEU A 152 0.56 15.45 1.42
C LEU A 152 1.69 14.52 1.87
N PRO A 153 1.60 13.92 3.08
CA PRO A 153 2.55 12.91 3.49
C PRO A 153 2.38 11.63 2.64
N VAL A 154 3.51 11.05 2.25
CA VAL A 154 3.54 9.79 1.50
C VAL A 154 4.35 8.75 2.26
N ILE A 155 3.79 7.55 2.42
CA ILE A 155 4.46 6.40 3.02
C ILE A 155 4.82 5.41 1.92
N GLY A 156 6.11 5.26 1.68
CA GLY A 156 6.65 4.35 0.67
C GLY A 156 6.73 2.90 1.18
N VAL A 157 6.29 1.97 0.35
CA VAL A 157 6.38 0.53 0.60
C VAL A 157 7.27 -0.11 -0.46
N PRO A 158 8.50 -0.48 -0.14
CA PRO A 158 9.27 -1.38 -1.00
C PRO A 158 8.57 -2.74 -1.03
N VAL A 159 8.05 -3.16 -2.19
CA VAL A 159 7.34 -4.45 -2.30
C VAL A 159 8.31 -5.63 -2.09
N GLN A 160 9.58 -5.45 -2.45
CA GLN A 160 10.65 -6.45 -2.35
C GLN A 160 11.93 -5.81 -1.77
N GLU A 161 12.81 -6.61 -1.18
CA GLU A 161 14.11 -6.15 -0.66
C GLU A 161 14.93 -5.36 -1.71
N LYS A 162 14.94 -5.82 -2.96
CA LYS A 162 15.65 -5.12 -4.06
C LYS A 162 15.05 -3.76 -4.42
N SER A 163 13.85 -3.43 -3.92
CA SER A 163 13.16 -2.16 -4.14
C SER A 163 13.56 -1.09 -3.11
N VAL A 164 14.12 -1.50 -1.96
CA VAL A 164 14.44 -0.59 -0.85
C VAL A 164 15.33 0.58 -1.30
N PRO A 165 16.45 0.38 -2.02
CA PRO A 165 17.33 1.49 -2.39
C PRO A 165 16.63 2.53 -3.29
N SER A 166 15.69 2.11 -4.14
CA SER A 166 14.92 3.03 -4.97
C SER A 166 13.93 3.84 -4.13
N VAL A 167 13.16 3.17 -3.28
CA VAL A 167 12.12 3.82 -2.47
C VAL A 167 12.69 4.85 -1.50
N ILE A 168 13.80 4.55 -0.81
CA ILE A 168 14.40 5.46 0.18
C ILE A 168 15.37 6.48 -0.41
N GLY A 169 15.63 6.42 -1.72
CA GLY A 169 16.64 7.22 -2.41
C GLY A 169 16.23 8.67 -2.70
N MET A 170 15.52 9.33 -1.78
CA MET A 170 15.04 10.71 -1.98
C MET A 170 16.13 11.75 -1.76
N PRO A 171 16.18 12.81 -2.60
CA PRO A 171 17.08 13.92 -2.38
C PRO A 171 16.65 14.78 -1.19
N GLN A 172 17.59 15.56 -0.65
CA GLN A 172 17.28 16.52 0.41
C GLN A 172 16.21 17.53 -0.04
N GLY A 173 15.20 17.72 0.79
CA GLY A 173 14.09 18.63 0.52
C GLY A 173 12.87 17.99 -0.13
N ALA A 174 12.95 16.71 -0.51
CA ALA A 174 11.82 15.92 -1.00
C ALA A 174 11.54 14.76 -0.01
N PRO A 175 10.70 14.96 1.01
CA PRO A 175 10.50 13.97 2.07
C PRO A 175 9.67 12.78 1.61
N LEU A 176 10.07 11.59 2.05
CA LEU A 176 9.31 10.35 1.97
C LEU A 176 9.56 9.55 3.25
N VAL A 177 8.52 9.08 3.90
CA VAL A 177 8.63 8.08 4.96
C VAL A 177 8.53 6.71 4.34
N ALA A 178 9.33 5.73 4.76
CA ALA A 178 9.25 4.38 4.23
C ALA A 178 9.22 3.33 5.35
N VAL A 179 8.60 2.20 5.05
CA VAL A 179 8.61 1.00 5.89
C VAL A 179 9.58 -0.04 5.32
N ASP A 180 9.84 -1.12 6.07
CA ASP A 180 10.59 -2.26 5.57
C ASP A 180 9.90 -2.94 4.38
N ALA A 181 10.67 -3.69 3.59
CA ALA A 181 10.16 -4.40 2.42
C ALA A 181 9.02 -5.36 2.79
N GLY A 182 7.95 -5.30 2.00
CA GLY A 182 6.75 -6.12 2.17
C GLY A 182 5.92 -5.81 3.43
N LYS A 183 6.09 -4.63 4.05
CA LYS A 183 5.40 -4.25 5.30
C LYS A 183 4.28 -3.22 5.07
N SER A 184 3.44 -3.45 4.08
CA SER A 184 2.27 -2.60 3.78
C SER A 184 1.29 -2.49 4.94
N PHE A 185 1.12 -3.55 5.73
CA PHE A 185 0.35 -3.52 6.99
C PHE A 185 0.86 -2.44 7.95
N ASN A 186 2.19 -2.36 8.13
CA ASN A 186 2.80 -1.34 8.98
C ASN A 186 2.70 0.05 8.36
N ALA A 187 2.73 0.17 7.03
CA ALA A 187 2.50 1.43 6.34
C ALA A 187 1.09 1.96 6.63
N ALA A 188 0.08 1.10 6.53
CA ALA A 188 -1.30 1.45 6.87
C ALA A 188 -1.47 1.81 8.35
N LEU A 189 -0.87 1.08 9.28
CA LEU A 189 -0.86 1.47 10.69
C LEU A 189 -0.22 2.84 10.91
N SER A 190 0.90 3.13 10.24
CA SER A 190 1.57 4.43 10.32
C SER A 190 0.70 5.55 9.73
N ALA A 191 -0.01 5.27 8.64
CA ALA A 191 -0.98 6.17 8.06
C ALA A 191 -2.08 6.55 9.09
N VAL A 192 -2.68 5.55 9.71
CA VAL A 192 -3.71 5.79 10.74
C VAL A 192 -3.12 6.50 11.97
N GLN A 193 -1.86 6.23 12.35
CA GLN A 193 -1.19 6.98 13.43
C GLN A 193 -1.02 8.47 13.11
N ILE A 194 -0.77 8.82 11.86
CA ILE A 194 -0.69 10.21 11.41
C ILE A 194 -2.07 10.87 11.52
N LEU A 195 -3.12 10.25 10.96
CA LEU A 195 -4.49 10.75 11.01
C LEU A 195 -5.04 10.85 12.45
N ALA A 196 -4.66 9.93 13.31
CA ALA A 196 -5.05 9.91 14.73
C ALA A 196 -4.55 11.14 15.52
N ARG A 197 -3.68 11.96 14.93
CA ARG A 197 -3.27 13.26 15.53
C ARG A 197 -4.40 14.30 15.48
N GLN A 198 -5.34 14.13 14.55
CA GLN A 198 -6.48 15.04 14.38
C GLN A 198 -7.84 14.36 14.68
N HIS A 199 -7.84 13.01 14.84
CA HIS A 199 -9.05 12.23 15.05
C HIS A 199 -8.95 11.35 16.30
N ASP A 200 -9.54 11.78 17.41
CA ASP A 200 -9.51 11.04 18.68
C ASP A 200 -10.06 9.62 18.56
N GLN A 201 -11.09 9.42 17.73
CA GLN A 201 -11.68 8.10 17.47
C GLN A 201 -10.66 7.12 16.87
N LEU A 202 -9.80 7.56 15.96
CA LEU A 202 -8.73 6.70 15.41
C LEU A 202 -7.67 6.39 16.46
N ARG A 203 -7.39 7.36 17.33
CA ARG A 203 -6.46 7.15 18.45
C ARG A 203 -6.97 6.08 19.40
N GLU A 204 -8.25 6.09 19.74
CA GLU A 204 -8.88 5.09 20.59
C GLU A 204 -8.78 3.69 19.96
N ARG A 205 -9.12 3.54 18.67
CA ARG A 205 -9.01 2.29 17.91
C ARG A 205 -7.57 1.75 17.87
N LEU A 206 -6.58 2.63 17.71
CA LEU A 206 -5.15 2.23 17.74
C LEU A 206 -4.71 1.75 19.12
N VAL A 207 -5.18 2.37 20.20
CA VAL A 207 -4.90 1.95 21.57
C VAL A 207 -5.51 0.58 21.83
N GLU A 208 -6.78 0.37 21.46
CA GLU A 208 -7.46 -0.91 21.59
C GLU A 208 -6.73 -2.01 20.80
N TYR A 209 -6.40 -1.75 19.54
CA TYR A 209 -5.62 -2.64 18.70
C TYR A 209 -4.30 -3.06 19.37
N HIS A 210 -3.56 -2.10 19.95
CA HIS A 210 -2.30 -2.39 20.62
C HIS A 210 -2.48 -3.23 21.89
N GLU A 211 -3.53 -2.98 22.67
CA GLU A 211 -3.85 -3.79 23.84
C GLU A 211 -4.24 -5.23 23.46
N ASP A 212 -4.93 -5.42 22.34
CA ASP A 212 -5.25 -6.76 21.84
C ASP A 212 -4.02 -7.53 21.36
N LEU A 213 -3.05 -6.86 20.74
CA LEU A 213 -1.75 -7.47 20.44
C LEU A 213 -1.04 -7.97 21.69
N LYS A 214 -1.01 -7.16 22.76
CA LYS A 214 -0.40 -7.55 24.05
C LYS A 214 -1.12 -8.76 24.66
N LYS A 215 -2.45 -8.76 24.66
CA LYS A 215 -3.25 -9.90 25.14
C LYS A 215 -2.94 -11.15 24.34
N GLY A 216 -2.88 -11.06 23.00
CA GLY A 216 -2.52 -12.18 22.13
C GLY A 216 -1.17 -12.79 22.48
N VAL A 217 -0.14 -11.97 22.66
CA VAL A 217 1.19 -12.44 23.07
C VAL A 217 1.13 -13.12 24.44
N ALA A 218 0.40 -12.56 25.40
CA ALA A 218 0.27 -13.13 26.74
C ALA A 218 -0.43 -14.50 26.73
N VAL A 219 -1.51 -14.65 25.95
CA VAL A 219 -2.22 -15.93 25.75
C VAL A 219 -1.29 -16.95 25.11
N THR A 220 -0.66 -16.60 23.99
CA THR A 220 0.29 -17.49 23.28
C THR A 220 1.44 -17.93 24.19
N SER A 221 1.97 -17.02 24.99
CA SER A 221 3.05 -17.33 25.95
C SER A 221 2.60 -18.31 27.03
N ARG A 222 1.38 -18.15 27.54
CA ARG A 222 0.78 -19.08 28.51
C ARG A 222 0.59 -20.47 27.92
N GLU A 223 -0.03 -20.55 26.73
CA GLU A 223 -0.27 -21.81 26.04
C GLU A 223 1.04 -22.56 25.75
N LEU A 224 2.06 -21.84 25.25
CA LEU A 224 3.38 -22.42 25.02
C LEU A 224 4.00 -22.99 26.29
N HIS A 225 3.86 -22.29 27.43
CA HIS A 225 4.38 -22.74 28.71
C HIS A 225 3.63 -23.96 29.22
N ASP A 226 2.31 -24.00 29.10
CA ASP A 226 1.46 -25.07 29.60
C ASP A 226 1.59 -26.35 28.76
N LEU A 227 1.69 -26.26 27.45
CA LEU A 227 1.79 -27.37 26.51
C LEU A 227 3.23 -27.85 26.27
N GLY A 228 4.20 -26.95 26.40
CA GLY A 228 5.57 -27.18 25.98
C GLY A 228 5.76 -27.11 24.47
N THR A 229 6.99 -26.83 24.01
CA THR A 229 7.32 -26.50 22.63
C THR A 229 6.84 -27.52 21.58
N LYS A 230 6.96 -28.82 21.88
CA LYS A 230 6.63 -29.89 20.93
C LYS A 230 5.12 -30.00 20.68
N GLU A 231 4.33 -29.91 21.74
CA GLU A 231 2.87 -30.02 21.65
C GLU A 231 2.28 -28.76 21.07
N PHE A 232 2.74 -27.59 21.50
CA PHE A 232 2.34 -26.30 20.93
C PHE A 232 2.63 -26.22 19.44
N GLY A 233 3.79 -26.71 18.96
CA GLY A 233 4.11 -26.75 17.53
C GLY A 233 3.15 -27.63 16.74
N ARG A 234 2.79 -28.82 17.25
CA ARG A 234 1.85 -29.73 16.60
C ARG A 234 0.46 -29.12 16.39
N GLN A 235 -0.07 -28.42 17.39
CA GLN A 235 -1.41 -27.81 17.32
C GLN A 235 -1.50 -26.63 16.34
N ARG A 236 -0.38 -26.13 15.81
CA ARG A 236 -0.33 -25.02 14.83
C ARG A 236 -0.12 -25.51 13.39
N GLU A 237 0.20 -26.78 13.20
CA GLU A 237 0.35 -27.42 11.89
C GLU A 237 -0.95 -28.06 11.38
N ASP A 238 -1.93 -28.29 12.30
CA ASP A 238 -3.30 -28.74 12.02
C ASP A 238 -4.25 -27.54 11.77
#